data_cf04ab0d9cf11a4df1b24099177d14e8
#
_entry.id   cf04ab0d9cf11a4df1b24099177d14e8
#
_cell.length_a   1.000
_cell.length_b   1.000
_cell.length_c   1.000
_cell.angle_alpha   90.00
_cell.angle_beta   90.00
_cell.angle_gamma   90.00
#
_symmetry.space_group_name_H-M   'P 1'
#
loop_
_entity.id
_entity.type
_entity.pdbx_description
1 polymer ?
#
loop_
_entity_poly.entity_id
_entity_poly.type
_entity_poly.pdbx_seq_one_letter_code
_entity_poly.pdbx_strand_id
1 'polypeptide(L)'
;MDKLASQALHRQSWGVGLLALLLFVAGNWDQAIIGFDSRFVLFAQEMFRHGPGFFPTTYGQPYADYLSTSTLLTWLLSLPLGRVTSFSAWLPTAVASAVIVALVYRLTAPYSQRWALLSIALLLLSSTFISETRAVSLDQMLAAVTLALFYLGYAHDHFASPRRLPWLLLLLLLGFAIRGPIGLVIPTGVLCSYYLLNRQWRRLFSFGVLALALLLACVGLLLLLAKVSGGESFMQDVIRMQFLGRMDGREGSSSVWYYFSSSLGNYAPAYPLALLALLAVLFSARRPADSAWQLLLGCTAAGLIVLLGLSIPEAKKARYVLPMMPMVAIIAAYPFHRVDGRLFKGLRGLMLGLWALTPGLLIGALLVARQRFAAQLEHFQGVLGLLIGLQLLSVGMLLKWRWRPVGPAFCAVLAVWGLYILVVEPVERRLYDTRTFAREAHALIQQHPAPLVLHGLGQDAKAIKFMVNVECDRVPLFTQAPADLASLPTPAWLVMDQADFQRLDEPRWRGLTPVLTGPFDKNTYVLLRLERAGP
;
A
#
# COMPACT_ATOMS: atom_id res chain seq x y z
N MET A 1 -27.79 -14.48 17.28
CA MET A 1 -28.13 -13.16 16.69
C MET A 1 -29.37 -13.34 15.83
N ASP A 2 -30.41 -12.57 16.06
CA ASP A 2 -31.64 -12.61 15.26
C ASP A 2 -31.33 -12.23 13.80
N LYS A 3 -32.10 -12.81 12.83
CA LYS A 3 -31.91 -12.53 11.39
C LYS A 3 -31.93 -11.04 11.07
N LEU A 4 -32.82 -10.26 11.74
CA LEU A 4 -32.92 -8.80 11.57
C LEU A 4 -31.66 -8.06 12.04
N ALA A 5 -31.11 -8.44 13.20
CA ALA A 5 -29.86 -7.86 13.72
C ALA A 5 -28.66 -8.18 12.81
N SER A 6 -28.61 -9.40 12.25
CA SER A 6 -27.59 -9.80 11.28
C SER A 6 -27.69 -8.99 9.97
N GLN A 7 -28.91 -8.75 9.46
CA GLN A 7 -29.11 -7.94 8.26
C GLN A 7 -28.78 -6.46 8.50
N ALA A 8 -29.13 -5.92 9.65
CA ALA A 8 -28.78 -4.55 10.03
C ALA A 8 -27.25 -4.36 10.11
N LEU A 9 -26.54 -5.28 10.77
CA LEU A 9 -25.09 -5.29 10.84
C LEU A 9 -24.45 -5.37 9.45
N HIS A 10 -25.01 -6.21 8.57
CA HIS A 10 -24.53 -6.33 7.19
C HIS A 10 -24.66 -5.00 6.43
N ARG A 11 -25.82 -4.32 6.49
CA ARG A 11 -26.04 -3.04 5.84
C ARG A 11 -25.12 -1.96 6.41
N GLN A 12 -24.96 -1.91 7.74
CA GLN A 12 -24.07 -0.93 8.39
C GLN A 12 -22.62 -1.13 7.98
N SER A 13 -22.13 -2.38 7.93
CA SER A 13 -20.75 -2.66 7.54
C SER A 13 -20.45 -2.24 6.10
N TRP A 14 -21.38 -2.47 5.17
CA TRP A 14 -21.24 -1.98 3.79
C TRP A 14 -21.33 -0.47 3.69
N GLY A 15 -22.22 0.16 4.47
CA GLY A 15 -22.31 1.62 4.53
C GLY A 15 -21.03 2.27 5.01
N VAL A 16 -20.40 1.72 6.07
CA VAL A 16 -19.11 2.21 6.59
C VAL A 16 -17.99 1.95 5.58
N GLY A 17 -17.96 0.79 4.94
CA GLY A 17 -17.02 0.48 3.87
C GLY A 17 -17.14 1.42 2.68
N LEU A 18 -18.37 1.74 2.23
CA LEU A 18 -18.62 2.68 1.14
C LEU A 18 -18.17 4.09 1.48
N LEU A 19 -18.47 4.58 2.70
CA LEU A 19 -18.00 5.89 3.16
C LEU A 19 -16.46 5.95 3.19
N ALA A 20 -15.81 4.87 3.62
CA ALA A 20 -14.35 4.78 3.58
C ALA A 20 -13.83 4.77 2.13
N LEU A 21 -14.48 4.04 1.21
CA LEU A 21 -14.11 4.04 -0.21
C LEU A 21 -14.19 5.45 -0.81
N LEU A 22 -15.27 6.20 -0.53
CA LEU A 22 -15.41 7.58 -1.00
C LEU A 22 -14.26 8.47 -0.50
N LEU A 23 -13.85 8.28 0.77
CA LEU A 23 -12.68 8.99 1.31
C LEU A 23 -11.39 8.59 0.59
N PHE A 24 -11.20 7.30 0.30
CA PHE A 24 -9.98 6.76 -0.31
C PHE A 24 -9.80 7.19 -1.77
N VAL A 25 -10.88 7.36 -2.50
CA VAL A 25 -10.82 7.79 -3.92
C VAL A 25 -10.92 9.30 -4.10
N ALA A 26 -11.16 10.07 -3.03
CA ALA A 26 -11.28 11.52 -3.11
C ALA A 26 -10.00 12.15 -3.70
N GLY A 27 -10.14 12.98 -4.73
CA GLY A 27 -9.03 13.68 -5.38
C GLY A 27 -8.07 12.81 -6.21
N ASN A 28 -8.37 11.52 -6.45
CA ASN A 28 -7.48 10.58 -7.17
C ASN A 28 -7.49 10.72 -8.70
N TRP A 29 -8.19 11.68 -9.25
CA TRP A 29 -8.37 11.76 -10.70
C TRP A 29 -7.11 12.28 -11.40
N ASP A 30 -6.51 11.46 -12.30
CA ASP A 30 -5.40 11.80 -13.20
C ASP A 30 -4.20 12.51 -12.52
N GLN A 31 -3.75 11.97 -11.41
CA GLN A 31 -2.58 12.47 -10.68
C GLN A 31 -1.27 11.90 -11.26
N ALA A 32 -0.16 12.63 -11.13
CA ALA A 32 1.15 12.12 -11.48
C ALA A 32 1.54 10.93 -10.58
N ILE A 33 2.07 9.87 -11.18
CA ILE A 33 2.53 8.68 -10.48
C ILE A 33 4.03 8.85 -10.21
N ILE A 34 4.39 9.19 -8.99
CA ILE A 34 5.77 9.51 -8.60
C ILE A 34 6.45 8.41 -7.78
N GLY A 35 5.64 7.46 -7.25
CA GLY A 35 6.10 6.43 -6.33
C GLY A 35 6.53 5.13 -6.99
N PHE A 36 6.69 4.11 -6.16
CA PHE A 36 7.00 2.74 -6.57
C PHE A 36 5.89 2.11 -7.44
N ASP A 37 4.69 2.60 -7.33
CA ASP A 37 3.50 2.19 -8.09
C ASP A 37 3.58 2.52 -9.59
N SER A 38 4.48 3.41 -10.01
CA SER A 38 4.77 3.68 -11.44
C SER A 38 5.02 2.39 -12.25
N ARG A 39 5.64 1.40 -11.64
CA ARG A 39 5.90 0.07 -12.24
C ARG A 39 4.60 -0.65 -12.61
N PHE A 40 3.63 -0.70 -11.71
CA PHE A 40 2.34 -1.36 -11.96
C PHE A 40 1.49 -0.61 -12.99
N VAL A 41 1.65 0.72 -13.04
CA VAL A 41 0.99 1.53 -14.08
C VAL A 41 1.61 1.23 -15.45
N LEU A 42 2.94 1.15 -15.55
CA LEU A 42 3.62 0.76 -16.79
C LEU A 42 3.19 -0.65 -17.24
N PHE A 43 3.11 -1.62 -16.33
CA PHE A 43 2.59 -2.96 -16.62
C PHE A 43 1.18 -2.92 -17.22
N ALA A 44 0.29 -2.09 -16.69
CA ALA A 44 -1.06 -1.96 -17.21
C ALA A 44 -1.09 -1.25 -18.57
N GLN A 45 -0.22 -0.28 -18.82
CA GLN A 45 -0.05 0.35 -20.14
C GLN A 45 0.49 -0.65 -21.16
N GLU A 46 1.42 -1.51 -20.79
CA GLU A 46 1.91 -2.61 -21.64
C GLU A 46 0.77 -3.60 -22.00
N MET A 47 -0.11 -3.90 -21.02
CA MET A 47 -1.29 -4.72 -21.29
C MET A 47 -2.26 -4.08 -22.29
N PHE A 48 -2.36 -2.75 -22.35
CA PHE A 48 -3.15 -2.09 -23.41
C PHE A 48 -2.53 -2.27 -24.80
N ARG A 49 -1.23 -2.38 -24.89
CA ARG A 49 -0.48 -2.47 -26.15
C ARG A 49 -0.38 -3.90 -26.66
N HIS A 50 -0.09 -4.83 -25.76
CA HIS A 50 0.26 -6.21 -26.13
C HIS A 50 -0.75 -7.26 -25.64
N GLY A 51 -1.81 -6.82 -24.95
CA GLY A 51 -2.79 -7.71 -24.35
C GLY A 51 -2.38 -8.27 -22.99
N PRO A 52 -3.31 -8.94 -22.27
CA PRO A 52 -3.05 -9.50 -20.94
C PRO A 52 -2.21 -10.79 -21.03
N GLY A 53 -1.24 -10.93 -20.10
CA GLY A 53 -0.41 -12.12 -19.93
C GLY A 53 -0.41 -12.63 -18.48
N PHE A 54 0.18 -13.81 -18.25
CA PHE A 54 0.32 -14.38 -16.88
C PHE A 54 1.32 -13.61 -16.03
N PHE A 55 2.35 -13.07 -16.66
CA PHE A 55 3.30 -12.15 -16.06
C PHE A 55 3.15 -10.77 -16.67
N PRO A 56 3.32 -9.71 -15.88
CA PRO A 56 3.38 -8.36 -16.43
C PRO A 56 4.65 -8.20 -17.28
N THR A 57 4.63 -7.24 -18.19
CA THR A 57 5.78 -6.94 -19.05
C THR A 57 6.34 -5.54 -18.75
N THR A 58 7.63 -5.37 -19.00
CA THR A 58 8.30 -4.08 -19.12
C THR A 58 9.15 -4.10 -20.38
N TYR A 59 8.97 -3.10 -21.22
CA TYR A 59 9.72 -2.98 -22.49
C TYR A 59 9.57 -4.23 -23.37
N GLY A 60 8.35 -4.83 -23.36
CA GLY A 60 8.04 -6.03 -24.12
C GLY A 60 8.60 -7.35 -23.53
N GLN A 61 9.32 -7.31 -22.40
CA GLN A 61 9.88 -8.49 -21.75
C GLN A 61 9.09 -8.86 -20.48
N PRO A 62 8.86 -10.16 -20.20
CA PRO A 62 8.15 -10.58 -19.01
C PRO A 62 8.93 -10.23 -17.74
N TYR A 63 8.22 -9.82 -16.69
CA TYR A 63 8.79 -9.37 -15.42
C TYR A 63 8.59 -10.39 -14.30
N ALA A 64 9.66 -10.85 -13.70
CA ALA A 64 9.69 -12.05 -12.84
C ALA A 64 9.15 -11.86 -11.41
N ASP A 65 9.18 -10.62 -10.86
CA ASP A 65 8.89 -10.38 -9.42
C ASP A 65 7.39 -10.37 -9.10
N TYR A 66 6.50 -10.25 -10.10
CA TYR A 66 5.06 -10.13 -9.88
C TYR A 66 4.24 -11.00 -10.82
N LEU A 67 3.06 -11.44 -10.32
CA LEU A 67 1.99 -11.97 -11.14
C LEU A 67 1.11 -10.83 -11.68
N SER A 68 0.43 -11.07 -12.77
CA SER A 68 -0.38 -10.05 -13.45
C SER A 68 -1.68 -9.66 -12.75
N THR A 69 -2.05 -10.27 -11.62
CA THR A 69 -3.40 -10.11 -11.03
C THR A 69 -3.75 -8.65 -10.72
N SER A 70 -2.89 -7.90 -10.04
CA SER A 70 -3.14 -6.48 -9.74
C SER A 70 -3.13 -5.63 -11.01
N THR A 71 -2.23 -5.93 -11.93
CA THR A 71 -2.11 -5.27 -13.23
C THR A 71 -3.35 -5.51 -14.08
N LEU A 72 -3.86 -6.75 -14.11
CA LEU A 72 -5.10 -7.12 -14.81
C LEU A 72 -6.32 -6.36 -14.25
N LEU A 73 -6.41 -6.22 -12.92
CA LEU A 73 -7.48 -5.43 -12.30
C LEU A 73 -7.39 -3.96 -12.72
N THR A 74 -6.20 -3.37 -12.70
CA THR A 74 -5.97 -2.00 -13.16
C THR A 74 -6.33 -1.86 -14.63
N TRP A 75 -5.89 -2.77 -15.49
CA TRP A 75 -6.20 -2.79 -16.92
C TRP A 75 -7.71 -2.86 -17.19
N LEU A 76 -8.43 -3.80 -16.55
CA LEU A 76 -9.89 -3.93 -16.67
C LEU A 76 -10.63 -2.65 -16.28
N LEU A 77 -10.23 -2.02 -15.17
CA LEU A 77 -10.82 -0.77 -14.69
C LEU A 77 -10.45 0.44 -15.57
N SER A 78 -9.38 0.32 -16.35
CA SER A 78 -8.96 1.37 -17.28
C SER A 78 -9.59 1.26 -18.67
N LEU A 79 -10.17 0.10 -19.03
CA LEU A 79 -10.81 -0.12 -20.35
C LEU A 79 -11.86 0.95 -20.69
N PRO A 80 -12.80 1.32 -19.78
CA PRO A 80 -13.79 2.36 -20.08
C PRO A 80 -13.18 3.75 -20.29
N LEU A 81 -11.96 3.99 -19.77
CA LEU A 81 -11.26 5.28 -19.85
C LEU A 81 -10.33 5.37 -21.06
N GLY A 82 -10.09 4.25 -21.76
CA GLY A 82 -9.14 4.14 -22.88
C GLY A 82 -7.67 4.37 -22.52
N ARG A 83 -7.37 4.63 -21.22
CA ARG A 83 -6.00 4.84 -20.71
C ARG A 83 -5.91 4.51 -19.22
N VAL A 84 -4.71 4.23 -18.75
CA VAL A 84 -4.44 4.04 -17.32
C VAL A 84 -4.29 5.41 -16.65
N THR A 85 -5.11 5.64 -15.61
CA THR A 85 -5.04 6.84 -14.77
C THR A 85 -4.69 6.47 -13.33
N SER A 86 -4.32 7.43 -12.49
CA SER A 86 -4.13 7.19 -11.06
C SER A 86 -5.40 6.64 -10.40
N PHE A 87 -6.58 7.10 -10.84
CA PHE A 87 -7.86 6.59 -10.36
C PHE A 87 -8.01 5.09 -10.62
N SER A 88 -7.87 4.65 -11.88
CA SER A 88 -8.02 3.24 -12.24
C SER A 88 -6.93 2.35 -11.64
N ALA A 89 -5.70 2.89 -11.47
CA ALA A 89 -4.59 2.16 -10.88
C ALA A 89 -4.75 1.93 -9.36
N TRP A 90 -5.24 2.93 -8.63
CA TRP A 90 -5.36 2.85 -7.16
C TRP A 90 -6.71 2.29 -6.68
N LEU A 91 -7.72 2.28 -7.55
CA LEU A 91 -9.06 1.79 -7.19
C LEU A 91 -9.09 0.36 -6.63
N PRO A 92 -8.34 -0.64 -7.16
CA PRO A 92 -8.28 -1.97 -6.56
C PRO A 92 -7.80 -1.97 -5.11
N THR A 93 -6.78 -1.14 -4.81
CA THR A 93 -6.25 -0.97 -3.44
C THR A 93 -7.25 -0.25 -2.54
N ALA A 94 -7.90 0.80 -3.03
CA ALA A 94 -8.93 1.53 -2.29
C ALA A 94 -10.12 0.62 -1.93
N VAL A 95 -10.56 -0.24 -2.85
CA VAL A 95 -11.61 -1.25 -2.61
C VAL A 95 -11.15 -2.26 -1.56
N ALA A 96 -9.92 -2.78 -1.65
CA ALA A 96 -9.37 -3.69 -0.65
C ALA A 96 -9.34 -3.03 0.75
N SER A 97 -8.92 -1.77 0.84
CA SER A 97 -8.94 -0.99 2.09
C SER A 97 -10.34 -0.78 2.64
N ALA A 98 -11.33 -0.53 1.78
CA ALA A 98 -12.73 -0.40 2.18
C ALA A 98 -13.30 -1.73 2.70
N VAL A 99 -12.92 -2.86 2.10
CA VAL A 99 -13.25 -4.20 2.60
C VAL A 99 -12.63 -4.43 3.99
N ILE A 100 -11.39 -4.02 4.21
CA ILE A 100 -10.76 -4.09 5.55
C ILE A 100 -11.60 -3.32 6.57
N VAL A 101 -11.98 -2.09 6.27
CA VAL A 101 -12.83 -1.26 7.15
C VAL A 101 -14.17 -1.94 7.45
N ALA A 102 -14.85 -2.47 6.43
CA ALA A 102 -16.11 -3.19 6.59
C ALA A 102 -15.95 -4.45 7.46
N LEU A 103 -14.86 -5.21 7.29
CA LEU A 103 -14.58 -6.42 8.06
C LEU A 103 -14.20 -6.11 9.52
N VAL A 104 -13.43 -5.06 9.79
CA VAL A 104 -13.14 -4.57 11.14
C VAL A 104 -14.45 -4.22 11.85
N TYR A 105 -15.35 -3.50 11.17
CA TYR A 105 -16.67 -3.21 11.70
C TYR A 105 -17.45 -4.49 12.03
N ARG A 106 -17.50 -5.46 11.11
CA ARG A 106 -18.24 -6.74 11.30
C ARG A 106 -17.69 -7.61 12.42
N LEU A 107 -16.37 -7.57 12.66
CA LEU A 107 -15.73 -8.31 13.75
C LEU A 107 -16.05 -7.73 15.13
N THR A 108 -16.13 -6.41 15.24
CA THR A 108 -16.15 -5.70 16.54
C THR A 108 -17.52 -5.15 16.92
N ALA A 109 -18.35 -4.72 15.94
CA ALA A 109 -19.67 -4.12 16.22
C ALA A 109 -20.66 -5.05 16.95
N PRO A 110 -20.65 -6.40 16.77
CA PRO A 110 -21.48 -7.29 17.57
C PRO A 110 -21.24 -7.20 19.09
N TYR A 111 -20.04 -6.77 19.48
CA TYR A 111 -19.65 -6.58 20.87
C TYR A 111 -19.86 -5.14 21.36
N SER A 112 -19.46 -4.16 20.52
CA SER A 112 -19.62 -2.74 20.83
C SER A 112 -19.46 -1.88 19.57
N GLN A 113 -20.45 -1.06 19.24
CA GLN A 113 -20.33 -0.09 18.15
C GLN A 113 -19.21 0.94 18.39
N ARG A 114 -19.00 1.33 19.67
CA ARG A 114 -17.88 2.23 20.02
C ARG A 114 -16.54 1.60 19.73
N TRP A 115 -16.37 0.33 20.10
CA TRP A 115 -15.13 -0.41 19.79
C TRP A 115 -14.92 -0.48 18.27
N ALA A 116 -15.96 -0.79 17.50
CA ALA A 116 -15.88 -0.87 16.04
C ALA A 116 -15.46 0.46 15.40
N LEU A 117 -16.15 1.54 15.71
CA LEU A 117 -15.86 2.86 15.13
C LEU A 117 -14.47 3.38 15.52
N LEU A 118 -14.01 3.11 16.74
CA LEU A 118 -12.70 3.55 17.20
C LEU A 118 -11.56 2.65 16.69
N SER A 119 -11.81 1.36 16.44
CA SER A 119 -10.89 0.50 15.71
C SER A 119 -10.66 1.01 14.28
N ILE A 120 -11.75 1.40 13.60
CA ILE A 120 -11.68 2.00 12.27
C ILE A 120 -10.92 3.33 12.32
N ALA A 121 -11.22 4.21 13.28
CA ALA A 121 -10.52 5.48 13.41
C ALA A 121 -9.00 5.29 13.60
N LEU A 122 -8.57 4.36 14.45
CA LEU A 122 -7.15 4.04 14.64
C LEU A 122 -6.50 3.45 13.38
N LEU A 123 -7.22 2.61 12.65
CA LEU A 123 -6.78 2.09 11.36
C LEU A 123 -6.54 3.23 10.37
N LEU A 124 -7.54 4.13 10.22
CA LEU A 124 -7.50 5.26 9.29
C LEU A 124 -6.50 6.36 9.68
N LEU A 125 -6.05 6.40 10.93
CA LEU A 125 -5.03 7.33 11.41
C LEU A 125 -3.60 6.79 11.27
N SER A 126 -3.44 5.52 10.87
CA SER A 126 -2.11 4.90 10.78
C SER A 126 -1.41 5.28 9.47
N SER A 127 -0.19 5.83 9.58
CA SER A 127 0.55 6.44 8.46
C SER A 127 0.72 5.50 7.27
N THR A 128 1.23 4.29 7.47
CA THR A 128 1.41 3.32 6.39
C THR A 128 0.07 2.88 5.77
N PHE A 129 -1.01 2.77 6.57
CA PHE A 129 -2.33 2.45 6.02
C PHE A 129 -2.82 3.56 5.06
N ILE A 130 -2.59 4.83 5.41
CA ILE A 130 -2.96 5.98 4.57
C ILE A 130 -2.19 5.96 3.25
N SER A 131 -0.86 5.91 3.32
CA SER A 131 -0.01 5.95 2.12
C SER A 131 -0.23 4.76 1.19
N GLU A 132 -0.35 3.54 1.74
CA GLU A 132 -0.57 2.34 0.93
C GLU A 132 -2.00 2.23 0.37
N THR A 133 -2.99 2.87 1.01
CA THR A 133 -4.37 2.93 0.45
C THR A 133 -4.45 3.79 -0.80
N ARG A 134 -3.57 4.78 -0.95
CA ARG A 134 -3.52 5.72 -2.06
C ARG A 134 -2.35 5.48 -3.02
N ALA A 135 -2.03 4.21 -3.22
CA ALA A 135 -1.02 3.71 -4.15
C ALA A 135 -1.46 2.35 -4.71
N VAL A 136 -0.76 1.81 -5.69
CA VAL A 136 -0.92 0.40 -6.06
C VAL A 136 -0.19 -0.45 -5.03
N SER A 137 -0.92 -1.02 -4.08
CA SER A 137 -0.36 -1.80 -2.98
C SER A 137 -0.87 -3.24 -2.94
N LEU A 138 -0.02 -4.16 -3.33
CA LEU A 138 -0.29 -5.60 -3.22
C LEU A 138 -0.39 -6.04 -1.75
N ASP A 139 0.37 -5.39 -0.87
CA ASP A 139 0.41 -5.71 0.55
C ASP A 139 -0.90 -5.28 1.23
N GLN A 140 -1.55 -4.19 0.76
CA GLN A 140 -2.87 -3.77 1.22
C GLN A 140 -3.97 -4.73 0.74
N MET A 141 -3.90 -5.20 -0.50
CA MET A 141 -4.80 -6.23 -1.02
C MET A 141 -4.65 -7.54 -0.23
N LEU A 142 -3.41 -7.94 0.09
CA LEU A 142 -3.13 -9.11 0.91
C LEU A 142 -3.67 -8.96 2.33
N ALA A 143 -3.61 -7.75 2.92
CA ALA A 143 -4.19 -7.47 4.22
C ALA A 143 -5.72 -7.69 4.20
N ALA A 144 -6.41 -7.30 3.13
CA ALA A 144 -7.84 -7.56 2.96
C ALA A 144 -8.16 -9.06 2.88
N VAL A 145 -7.39 -9.81 2.08
CA VAL A 145 -7.53 -11.28 1.96
C VAL A 145 -7.28 -11.96 3.30
N THR A 146 -6.22 -11.56 4.01
CA THR A 146 -5.85 -12.11 5.31
C THR A 146 -6.94 -11.87 6.36
N LEU A 147 -7.46 -10.64 6.43
CA LEU A 147 -8.55 -10.31 7.33
C LEU A 147 -9.85 -11.03 6.98
N ALA A 148 -10.16 -11.17 5.67
CA ALA A 148 -11.35 -11.90 5.22
C ALA A 148 -11.27 -13.38 5.60
N LEU A 149 -10.12 -14.01 5.46
CA LEU A 149 -9.88 -15.39 5.85
C LEU A 149 -10.04 -15.58 7.38
N PHE A 150 -9.42 -14.68 8.17
CA PHE A 150 -9.59 -14.65 9.63
C PHE A 150 -11.07 -14.46 10.01
N TYR A 151 -11.76 -13.50 9.37
CA TYR A 151 -13.18 -13.25 9.60
C TYR A 151 -14.04 -14.48 9.34
N LEU A 152 -13.83 -15.21 8.24
CA LEU A 152 -14.61 -16.42 7.93
C LEU A 152 -14.41 -17.53 8.98
N GLY A 153 -13.17 -17.71 9.45
CA GLY A 153 -12.86 -18.67 10.52
C GLY A 153 -13.51 -18.27 11.84
N TYR A 154 -13.35 -17.00 12.24
CA TYR A 154 -13.90 -16.47 13.48
C TYR A 154 -15.45 -16.46 13.48
N ALA A 155 -16.06 -16.00 12.39
CA ALA A 155 -17.51 -15.90 12.25
C ALA A 155 -18.20 -17.28 12.28
N HIS A 156 -17.51 -18.31 11.80
CA HIS A 156 -18.03 -19.68 11.92
C HIS A 156 -18.20 -20.11 13.38
N ASP A 157 -17.24 -19.77 14.22
CA ASP A 157 -17.24 -20.21 15.63
C ASP A 157 -18.11 -19.32 16.54
N HIS A 158 -18.22 -18.00 16.23
CA HIS A 158 -18.83 -17.02 17.13
C HIS A 158 -20.12 -16.38 16.61
N PHE A 159 -20.35 -16.38 15.29
CA PHE A 159 -21.52 -15.72 14.68
C PHE A 159 -22.47 -16.71 13.98
N ALA A 160 -22.34 -18.01 14.29
CA ALA A 160 -23.14 -19.08 13.70
C ALA A 160 -23.17 -19.06 12.15
N SER A 161 -22.05 -18.63 11.54
CA SER A 161 -21.92 -18.62 10.08
C SER A 161 -21.65 -20.03 9.56
N PRO A 162 -22.23 -20.47 8.44
CA PRO A 162 -22.00 -21.80 7.89
C PRO A 162 -20.51 -21.98 7.51
N ARG A 163 -20.05 -23.24 7.53
CA ARG A 163 -18.71 -23.58 7.06
C ARG A 163 -18.54 -23.15 5.60
N ARG A 164 -17.49 -22.41 5.30
CA ARG A 164 -17.25 -21.84 3.97
C ARG A 164 -15.87 -22.25 3.43
N LEU A 165 -15.54 -23.56 3.54
CA LEU A 165 -14.26 -24.07 3.06
C LEU A 165 -13.93 -23.64 1.62
N PRO A 166 -14.86 -23.69 0.65
CA PRO A 166 -14.57 -23.22 -0.70
C PRO A 166 -14.12 -21.73 -0.75
N TRP A 167 -14.72 -20.88 0.08
CA TRP A 167 -14.34 -19.47 0.16
C TRP A 167 -12.97 -19.27 0.80
N LEU A 168 -12.62 -20.10 1.80
CA LEU A 168 -11.26 -20.07 2.38
C LEU A 168 -10.21 -20.43 1.31
N LEU A 169 -10.45 -21.48 0.52
CA LEU A 169 -9.56 -21.89 -0.56
C LEU A 169 -9.49 -20.83 -1.66
N LEU A 170 -10.62 -20.23 -2.04
CA LEU A 170 -10.65 -19.14 -3.02
C LEU A 170 -9.84 -17.92 -2.53
N LEU A 171 -9.95 -17.56 -1.25
CA LEU A 171 -9.14 -16.47 -0.68
C LEU A 171 -7.65 -16.81 -0.67
N LEU A 172 -7.26 -18.05 -0.41
CA LEU A 172 -5.86 -18.48 -0.48
C LEU A 172 -5.34 -18.41 -1.92
N LEU A 173 -6.12 -18.86 -2.91
CA LEU A 173 -5.79 -18.72 -4.32
C LEU A 173 -5.66 -17.26 -4.73
N LEU A 174 -6.59 -16.41 -4.30
CA LEU A 174 -6.52 -14.97 -4.56
C LEU A 174 -5.29 -14.34 -3.91
N GLY A 175 -4.96 -14.71 -2.68
CA GLY A 175 -3.74 -14.26 -2.01
C GLY A 175 -2.48 -14.66 -2.78
N PHE A 176 -2.40 -15.91 -3.23
CA PHE A 176 -1.31 -16.37 -4.09
C PHE A 176 -1.23 -15.59 -5.41
N ALA A 177 -2.36 -15.40 -6.07
CA ALA A 177 -2.44 -14.65 -7.31
C ALA A 177 -2.01 -13.18 -7.17
N ILE A 178 -2.24 -12.56 -6.00
CA ILE A 178 -1.82 -11.18 -5.71
C ILE A 178 -0.33 -11.09 -5.39
N ARG A 179 0.20 -11.98 -4.53
CA ARG A 179 1.53 -11.80 -3.94
C ARG A 179 2.42 -13.04 -4.01
N GLY A 180 2.09 -14.01 -4.84
CA GLY A 180 2.83 -15.27 -4.96
C GLY A 180 2.78 -16.11 -3.67
N PRO A 181 3.81 -16.89 -3.36
CA PRO A 181 3.83 -17.83 -2.22
C PRO A 181 3.51 -17.18 -0.87
N ILE A 182 4.04 -15.98 -0.62
CA ILE A 182 3.80 -15.20 0.62
C ILE A 182 2.30 -14.87 0.77
N GLY A 183 1.61 -14.62 -0.36
CA GLY A 183 0.19 -14.31 -0.39
C GLY A 183 -0.72 -15.47 0.06
N LEU A 184 -0.23 -16.70 0.03
CA LEU A 184 -0.92 -17.87 0.58
C LEU A 184 -0.45 -18.20 2.00
N VAL A 185 0.86 -18.08 2.27
CA VAL A 185 1.47 -18.46 3.56
C VAL A 185 0.97 -17.55 4.70
N ILE A 186 0.92 -16.23 4.50
CA ILE A 186 0.50 -15.28 5.55
C ILE A 186 -0.95 -15.54 6.01
N PRO A 187 -1.97 -15.55 5.12
CA PRO A 187 -3.33 -15.84 5.53
C PRO A 187 -3.49 -17.23 6.18
N THR A 188 -2.77 -18.23 5.65
CA THR A 188 -2.74 -19.57 6.25
C THR A 188 -2.22 -19.54 7.68
N GLY A 189 -1.08 -18.89 7.92
CA GLY A 189 -0.47 -18.73 9.23
C GLY A 189 -1.41 -18.05 10.22
N VAL A 190 -2.12 -17.00 9.79
CA VAL A 190 -3.10 -16.27 10.60
C VAL A 190 -4.27 -17.18 11.02
N LEU A 191 -4.85 -17.96 10.12
CA LEU A 191 -5.96 -18.85 10.48
C LEU A 191 -5.47 -20.05 11.30
N CYS A 192 -4.30 -20.59 11.00
CA CYS A 192 -3.67 -21.65 11.79
C CYS A 192 -3.37 -21.19 13.22
N SER A 193 -2.89 -19.95 13.42
CA SER A 193 -2.66 -19.39 14.77
C SER A 193 -3.95 -19.27 15.57
N TYR A 194 -5.05 -18.92 14.92
CA TYR A 194 -6.39 -18.90 15.53
C TYR A 194 -6.86 -20.31 15.94
N TYR A 195 -6.70 -21.33 15.07
CA TYR A 195 -7.05 -22.71 15.40
C TYR A 195 -6.17 -23.29 16.52
N LEU A 196 -4.87 -22.96 16.51
CA LEU A 196 -3.93 -23.35 17.56
C LEU A 196 -4.33 -22.78 18.92
N LEU A 197 -4.63 -21.48 18.96
CA LEU A 197 -5.08 -20.78 20.18
C LEU A 197 -6.33 -21.42 20.78
N ASN A 198 -7.29 -21.82 19.93
CA ASN A 198 -8.55 -22.43 20.34
C ASN A 198 -8.47 -23.96 20.49
N ARG A 199 -7.27 -24.55 20.42
CA ARG A 199 -7.03 -26.00 20.51
C ARG A 199 -7.83 -26.82 19.51
N GLN A 200 -8.13 -26.28 18.34
CA GLN A 200 -8.90 -26.95 17.28
C GLN A 200 -7.97 -27.79 16.39
N TRP A 201 -7.28 -28.77 16.97
CA TRP A 201 -6.24 -29.56 16.33
C TRP A 201 -6.65 -30.20 15.01
N ARG A 202 -7.85 -30.78 14.93
CA ARG A 202 -8.36 -31.40 13.69
C ARG A 202 -8.45 -30.37 12.55
N ARG A 203 -8.95 -29.16 12.83
CA ARG A 203 -9.05 -28.09 11.83
C ARG A 203 -7.69 -27.53 11.48
N LEU A 204 -6.80 -27.39 12.46
CA LEU A 204 -5.43 -26.95 12.25
C LEU A 204 -4.70 -27.87 11.26
N PHE A 205 -4.70 -29.19 11.52
CA PHE A 205 -3.99 -30.13 10.66
C PHE A 205 -4.67 -30.29 9.29
N SER A 206 -6.01 -30.44 9.23
CA SER A 206 -6.72 -30.62 7.95
C SER A 206 -6.58 -29.37 7.05
N PHE A 207 -6.73 -28.19 7.61
CA PHE A 207 -6.56 -26.94 6.86
C PHE A 207 -5.10 -26.71 6.48
N GLY A 208 -4.16 -26.97 7.39
CA GLY A 208 -2.72 -26.82 7.13
C GLY A 208 -2.22 -27.73 5.99
N VAL A 209 -2.63 -29.02 6.01
CA VAL A 209 -2.28 -29.96 4.91
C VAL A 209 -2.91 -29.52 3.59
N LEU A 210 -4.16 -29.09 3.61
CA LEU A 210 -4.85 -28.62 2.40
C LEU A 210 -4.19 -27.34 1.84
N ALA A 211 -3.84 -26.39 2.71
CA ALA A 211 -3.14 -25.17 2.32
C ALA A 211 -1.73 -25.48 1.77
N LEU A 212 -1.01 -26.44 2.35
CA LEU A 212 0.30 -26.89 1.84
C LEU A 212 0.16 -27.54 0.46
N ALA A 213 -0.81 -28.44 0.29
CA ALA A 213 -1.08 -29.05 -1.01
C ALA A 213 -1.42 -27.98 -2.08
N LEU A 214 -2.25 -27.00 -1.70
CA LEU A 214 -2.60 -25.88 -2.56
C LEU A 214 -1.38 -25.02 -2.90
N LEU A 215 -0.50 -24.74 -1.93
CA LEU A 215 0.75 -24.02 -2.15
C LEU A 215 1.64 -24.72 -3.16
N LEU A 216 1.85 -26.02 -2.98
CA LEU A 216 2.67 -26.82 -3.90
C LEU A 216 2.09 -26.84 -5.32
N ALA A 217 0.78 -27.00 -5.45
CA ALA A 217 0.09 -26.94 -6.74
C ALA A 217 0.23 -25.56 -7.40
N CYS A 218 0.04 -24.47 -6.63
CA CYS A 218 0.18 -23.11 -7.13
C CYS A 218 1.63 -22.79 -7.54
N VAL A 219 2.62 -23.24 -6.76
CA VAL A 219 4.05 -23.06 -7.10
C VAL A 219 4.38 -23.84 -8.36
N GLY A 220 3.96 -25.11 -8.48
CA GLY A 220 4.15 -25.90 -9.69
C GLY A 220 3.53 -25.23 -10.94
N LEU A 221 2.29 -24.71 -10.80
CA LEU A 221 1.64 -23.96 -11.88
C LEU A 221 2.40 -22.66 -12.22
N LEU A 222 2.87 -21.92 -11.22
CA LEU A 222 3.64 -20.69 -11.41
C LEU A 222 4.91 -20.96 -12.23
N LEU A 223 5.67 -22.01 -11.88
CA LEU A 223 6.89 -22.37 -12.59
C LEU A 223 6.62 -22.86 -14.02
N LEU A 224 5.53 -23.62 -14.21
CA LEU A 224 5.09 -24.02 -15.54
C LEU A 224 4.75 -22.80 -16.41
N LEU A 225 3.94 -21.87 -15.88
CA LEU A 225 3.57 -20.64 -16.57
C LEU A 225 4.79 -19.77 -16.86
N ALA A 226 5.76 -19.69 -15.95
CA ALA A 226 7.02 -18.97 -16.18
C ALA A 226 7.80 -19.57 -17.34
N LYS A 227 7.93 -20.91 -17.37
CA LYS A 227 8.61 -21.62 -18.46
C LYS A 227 7.94 -21.41 -19.81
N VAL A 228 6.60 -21.39 -19.85
CA VAL A 228 5.83 -21.13 -21.08
C VAL A 228 5.97 -19.67 -21.53
N SER A 229 6.04 -18.71 -20.58
CA SER A 229 6.05 -17.27 -20.89
C SER A 229 7.41 -16.74 -21.35
N GLY A 230 8.53 -17.32 -20.88
CA GLY A 230 9.88 -16.80 -21.17
C GLY A 230 10.99 -17.84 -21.15
N GLY A 231 10.64 -19.13 -21.21
CA GLY A 231 11.63 -20.22 -21.26
C GLY A 231 12.26 -20.55 -19.91
N GLU A 232 13.31 -21.34 -19.95
CA GLU A 232 14.01 -21.83 -18.75
C GLU A 232 14.70 -20.71 -17.97
N SER A 233 15.30 -19.74 -18.66
CA SER A 233 15.98 -18.61 -18.03
C SER A 233 15.01 -17.75 -17.21
N PHE A 234 13.84 -17.46 -17.76
CA PHE A 234 12.80 -16.69 -17.08
C PHE A 234 12.23 -17.45 -15.88
N MET A 235 12.05 -18.77 -15.98
CA MET A 235 11.64 -19.59 -14.85
C MET A 235 12.65 -19.51 -13.70
N GLN A 236 13.97 -19.55 -14.00
CA GLN A 236 15.03 -19.38 -12.99
C GLN A 236 15.00 -17.97 -12.36
N ASP A 237 14.73 -16.94 -13.16
CA ASP A 237 14.53 -15.57 -12.63
C ASP A 237 13.33 -15.48 -11.69
N VAL A 238 12.22 -16.14 -12.00
CA VAL A 238 11.06 -16.22 -11.11
C VAL A 238 11.41 -16.94 -9.80
N ILE A 239 12.15 -18.06 -9.86
CA ILE A 239 12.62 -18.78 -8.66
C ILE A 239 13.50 -17.85 -7.82
N ARG A 240 14.44 -17.15 -8.45
CA ARG A 240 15.33 -16.23 -7.76
C ARG A 240 14.57 -15.09 -7.09
N MET A 241 13.67 -14.40 -7.81
CA MET A 241 12.96 -13.22 -7.32
C MET A 241 11.88 -13.55 -6.28
N GLN A 242 11.14 -14.65 -6.47
CA GLN A 242 10.01 -14.99 -5.60
C GLN A 242 10.44 -15.77 -4.34
N PHE A 243 11.57 -16.47 -4.36
CA PHE A 243 12.01 -17.35 -3.27
C PHE A 243 13.38 -16.96 -2.72
N LEU A 244 14.44 -17.03 -3.52
CA LEU A 244 15.83 -16.94 -3.04
C LEU A 244 16.24 -15.52 -2.66
N GLY A 245 15.99 -14.53 -3.50
CA GLY A 245 16.47 -13.16 -3.32
C GLY A 245 15.93 -12.45 -2.08
N ARG A 246 14.86 -12.97 -1.50
CA ARG A 246 14.31 -12.47 -0.23
C ARG A 246 14.96 -13.09 0.99
N MET A 247 15.58 -14.26 0.84
CA MET A 247 16.18 -15.02 1.92
C MET A 247 17.69 -14.77 2.04
N ASP A 248 18.38 -14.45 0.93
CA ASP A 248 19.84 -14.35 0.86
C ASP A 248 20.39 -12.92 1.08
N GLY A 249 19.55 -11.97 1.45
CA GLY A 249 19.93 -10.58 1.74
C GLY A 249 20.36 -9.73 0.54
N ARG A 250 20.31 -10.23 -0.69
CA ARG A 250 20.70 -9.47 -1.90
C ARG A 250 19.79 -8.27 -2.17
N GLU A 251 18.53 -8.35 -1.77
CA GLU A 251 17.57 -7.23 -1.83
C GLU A 251 17.63 -6.30 -0.60
N GLY A 252 18.65 -6.44 0.22
CA GLY A 252 18.87 -5.70 1.47
C GLY A 252 18.73 -6.60 2.69
N SER A 253 19.57 -6.35 3.70
CA SER A 253 19.54 -7.07 4.98
C SER A 253 19.08 -6.15 6.09
N SER A 254 18.17 -6.61 6.93
CA SER A 254 17.65 -5.90 8.09
C SER A 254 17.58 -6.82 9.30
N SER A 255 17.79 -6.25 10.49
CA SER A 255 17.70 -6.96 11.77
C SER A 255 16.38 -7.72 11.92
N VAL A 256 16.39 -8.86 12.63
CA VAL A 256 15.18 -9.62 12.98
C VAL A 256 14.18 -8.76 13.76
N TRP A 257 14.67 -7.78 14.53
CA TRP A 257 13.85 -6.85 15.32
C TRP A 257 13.28 -5.67 14.52
N TYR A 258 13.61 -5.56 13.22
CA TYR A 258 13.20 -4.45 12.36
C TYR A 258 11.69 -4.14 12.45
N TYR A 259 10.82 -5.14 12.31
CA TYR A 259 9.38 -4.90 12.33
C TYR A 259 8.84 -4.52 13.71
N PHE A 260 9.45 -5.00 14.78
CA PHE A 260 9.04 -4.63 16.13
C PHE A 260 9.33 -3.16 16.44
N SER A 261 10.50 -2.66 16.05
CA SER A 261 10.90 -1.28 16.28
C SER A 261 10.32 -0.31 15.24
N SER A 262 10.40 -0.63 13.95
CA SER A 262 9.94 0.25 12.88
C SER A 262 8.41 0.44 12.90
N SER A 263 7.65 -0.56 13.36
CA SER A 263 6.19 -0.44 13.48
C SER A 263 5.75 0.59 14.50
N LEU A 264 6.59 0.97 15.48
CA LEU A 264 6.26 2.04 16.43
C LEU A 264 6.01 3.39 15.73
N GLY A 265 6.76 3.67 14.66
CA GLY A 265 6.57 4.88 13.85
C GLY A 265 5.64 4.65 12.66
N ASN A 266 5.92 3.62 11.85
CA ASN A 266 5.21 3.38 10.59
C ASN A 266 3.71 3.07 10.78
N TYR A 267 3.34 2.47 11.92
CA TYR A 267 1.97 2.12 12.26
C TYR A 267 1.43 2.89 13.46
N ALA A 268 2.04 4.05 13.77
CA ALA A 268 1.48 4.97 14.74
C ALA A 268 0.15 5.56 14.23
N PRO A 269 -0.82 5.84 15.12
CA PRO A 269 -0.80 5.62 16.57
C PRO A 269 -1.25 4.21 17.01
N ALA A 270 -1.77 3.37 16.11
CA ALA A 270 -2.43 2.13 16.50
C ALA A 270 -1.48 1.09 17.10
N TYR A 271 -0.29 0.87 16.52
CA TYR A 271 0.64 -0.15 17.03
C TYR A 271 1.15 0.12 18.45
N PRO A 272 1.70 1.31 18.78
CA PRO A 272 2.08 1.61 20.17
C PRO A 272 0.90 1.55 21.14
N LEU A 273 -0.29 2.00 20.74
CA LEU A 273 -1.48 1.91 21.58
C LEU A 273 -1.95 0.46 21.78
N ALA A 274 -1.79 -0.41 20.79
CA ALA A 274 -2.08 -1.83 20.93
C ALA A 274 -1.14 -2.50 21.93
N LEU A 275 0.17 -2.18 21.91
CA LEU A 275 1.11 -2.68 22.90
C LEU A 275 0.73 -2.23 24.32
N LEU A 276 0.37 -0.97 24.49
CA LEU A 276 -0.11 -0.44 25.77
C LEU A 276 -1.41 -1.11 26.23
N ALA A 277 -2.34 -1.37 25.30
CA ALA A 277 -3.59 -2.09 25.59
C ALA A 277 -3.34 -3.53 26.02
N LEU A 278 -2.41 -4.25 25.37
CA LEU A 278 -2.00 -5.61 25.77
C LEU A 278 -1.30 -5.61 27.15
N LEU A 279 -0.43 -4.65 27.41
CA LEU A 279 0.17 -4.48 28.74
C LEU A 279 -0.91 -4.25 29.81
N ALA A 280 -1.88 -3.36 29.54
CA ALA A 280 -2.99 -3.14 30.46
C ALA A 280 -3.83 -4.42 30.71
N VAL A 281 -3.97 -5.26 29.70
CA VAL A 281 -4.61 -6.58 29.81
C VAL A 281 -3.80 -7.50 30.70
N LEU A 282 -2.49 -7.58 30.53
CA LEU A 282 -1.61 -8.45 31.32
C LEU A 282 -1.66 -8.10 32.83
N PHE A 283 -1.69 -6.80 33.15
CA PHE A 283 -1.79 -6.33 34.53
C PHE A 283 -3.22 -6.26 35.08
N SER A 284 -4.23 -6.71 34.31
CA SER A 284 -5.62 -6.75 34.76
C SER A 284 -5.89 -7.98 35.61
N ALA A 285 -6.41 -7.80 36.82
CA ALA A 285 -6.72 -8.88 37.76
C ALA A 285 -7.85 -9.81 37.28
N ARG A 286 -8.72 -9.33 36.40
CA ARG A 286 -9.89 -10.09 35.89
C ARG A 286 -9.74 -10.37 34.40
N ARG A 287 -9.74 -11.65 34.02
CA ARG A 287 -9.81 -12.10 32.63
C ARG A 287 -11.25 -12.46 32.30
N PRO A 288 -11.96 -11.71 31.45
CA PRO A 288 -13.30 -12.09 31.03
C PRO A 288 -13.24 -13.37 30.19
N ALA A 289 -14.23 -14.23 30.36
CA ALA A 289 -14.36 -15.46 29.55
C ALA A 289 -15.39 -15.28 28.43
N ASP A 290 -15.50 -14.06 27.89
CA ASP A 290 -16.46 -13.74 26.82
C ASP A 290 -15.83 -13.86 25.41
N SER A 291 -16.68 -13.84 24.39
CA SER A 291 -16.23 -13.93 22.99
C SER A 291 -15.48 -12.69 22.51
N ALA A 292 -15.66 -11.53 23.13
CA ALA A 292 -14.85 -10.34 22.87
C ALA A 292 -13.39 -10.55 23.29
N TRP A 293 -13.16 -11.24 24.41
CA TRP A 293 -11.84 -11.67 24.85
C TRP A 293 -11.19 -12.63 23.86
N GLN A 294 -11.97 -13.58 23.32
CA GLN A 294 -11.48 -14.51 22.30
C GLN A 294 -11.11 -13.78 21.00
N LEU A 295 -11.87 -12.74 20.61
CA LEU A 295 -11.49 -11.89 19.47
C LEU A 295 -10.16 -11.19 19.73
N LEU A 296 -9.98 -10.60 20.92
CA LEU A 296 -8.74 -9.94 21.30
C LEU A 296 -7.54 -10.89 21.21
N LEU A 297 -7.65 -12.09 21.79
CA LEU A 297 -6.60 -13.10 21.74
C LEU A 297 -6.35 -13.59 20.29
N GLY A 298 -7.40 -13.80 19.50
CA GLY A 298 -7.30 -14.17 18.10
C GLY A 298 -6.55 -13.10 17.27
N CYS A 299 -6.90 -11.82 17.45
CA CYS A 299 -6.20 -10.72 16.82
C CYS A 299 -4.73 -10.63 17.28
N THR A 300 -4.44 -10.89 18.56
CA THR A 300 -3.08 -10.89 19.09
C THR A 300 -2.26 -12.01 18.46
N ALA A 301 -2.78 -13.24 18.41
CA ALA A 301 -2.11 -14.36 17.76
C ALA A 301 -1.89 -14.12 16.27
N ALA A 302 -2.89 -13.58 15.56
CA ALA A 302 -2.80 -13.21 14.15
C ALA A 302 -1.74 -12.14 13.89
N GLY A 303 -1.70 -11.08 14.71
CA GLY A 303 -0.67 -10.04 14.60
C GLY A 303 0.74 -10.58 14.86
N LEU A 304 0.90 -11.39 15.90
CA LEU A 304 2.20 -11.99 16.25
C LEU A 304 2.72 -12.94 15.17
N ILE A 305 1.87 -13.80 14.59
CA ILE A 305 2.33 -14.72 13.53
C ILE A 305 2.78 -13.98 12.28
N VAL A 306 2.12 -12.85 11.93
CA VAL A 306 2.56 -11.99 10.82
C VAL A 306 3.92 -11.35 11.13
N LEU A 307 4.09 -10.76 12.32
CA LEU A 307 5.36 -10.17 12.74
C LEU A 307 6.49 -11.18 12.76
N LEU A 308 6.30 -12.33 13.41
CA LEU A 308 7.31 -13.36 13.54
C LEU A 308 7.66 -14.00 12.19
N GLY A 309 6.64 -14.37 11.41
CA GLY A 309 6.84 -15.01 10.10
C GLY A 309 7.60 -14.12 9.12
N LEU A 310 7.26 -12.83 9.07
CA LEU A 310 7.95 -11.87 8.20
C LEU A 310 9.28 -11.37 8.76
N SER A 311 9.59 -11.63 10.02
CA SER A 311 10.91 -11.33 10.59
C SER A 311 12.00 -12.32 10.15
N ILE A 312 11.63 -13.50 9.62
CA ILE A 312 12.56 -14.53 9.16
C ILE A 312 13.34 -14.09 7.92
N PRO A 313 12.71 -13.60 6.80
CA PRO A 313 13.44 -13.15 5.63
C PRO A 313 14.32 -11.93 5.94
N GLU A 314 15.48 -11.82 5.26
CA GLU A 314 16.40 -10.71 5.45
C GLU A 314 15.91 -9.41 4.80
N ALA A 315 15.32 -9.49 3.62
CA ALA A 315 14.74 -8.34 2.92
C ALA A 315 13.43 -7.89 3.57
N LYS A 316 13.45 -6.72 4.21
CA LYS A 316 12.32 -6.17 4.96
C LYS A 316 11.92 -4.79 4.46
N LYS A 317 10.60 -4.59 4.29
CA LYS A 317 10.01 -3.26 4.01
C LYS A 317 8.84 -3.05 4.96
N ALA A 318 8.67 -1.83 5.48
CA ALA A 318 7.64 -1.52 6.49
C ALA A 318 6.24 -2.03 6.08
N ARG A 319 5.87 -1.89 4.80
CA ARG A 319 4.56 -2.30 4.28
C ARG A 319 4.27 -3.81 4.31
N TYR A 320 5.28 -4.68 4.40
CA TYR A 320 5.05 -6.13 4.37
C TYR A 320 4.22 -6.64 5.56
N VAL A 321 4.26 -5.95 6.70
CA VAL A 321 3.46 -6.32 7.88
C VAL A 321 2.07 -5.67 7.92
N LEU A 322 1.62 -5.01 6.84
CA LEU A 322 0.25 -4.47 6.70
C LEU A 322 -0.87 -5.48 7.06
N PRO A 323 -0.74 -6.79 6.75
CA PRO A 323 -1.76 -7.77 7.15
C PRO A 323 -2.04 -7.84 8.66
N MET A 324 -1.13 -7.40 9.52
CA MET A 324 -1.39 -7.31 10.97
C MET A 324 -2.22 -6.09 11.36
N MET A 325 -2.26 -5.05 10.51
CA MET A 325 -2.75 -3.73 10.88
C MET A 325 -4.21 -3.69 11.36
N PRO A 326 -5.17 -4.39 10.70
CA PRO A 326 -6.55 -4.46 11.18
C PRO A 326 -6.66 -5.07 12.59
N MET A 327 -5.85 -6.11 12.88
CA MET A 327 -5.78 -6.76 14.19
C MET A 327 -5.24 -5.81 15.24
N VAL A 328 -4.18 -5.09 14.92
CA VAL A 328 -3.56 -4.06 15.79
C VAL A 328 -4.56 -2.95 16.12
N ALA A 329 -5.32 -2.47 15.15
CA ALA A 329 -6.34 -1.44 15.38
C ALA A 329 -7.47 -1.92 16.30
N ILE A 330 -7.91 -3.18 16.15
CA ILE A 330 -8.90 -3.82 17.03
C ILE A 330 -8.37 -3.91 18.47
N ILE A 331 -7.12 -4.34 18.64
CA ILE A 331 -6.46 -4.45 19.95
C ILE A 331 -6.34 -3.07 20.60
N ALA A 332 -5.85 -2.07 19.87
CA ALA A 332 -5.64 -0.70 20.37
C ALA A 332 -6.94 -0.06 20.87
N ALA A 333 -8.08 -0.33 20.21
CA ALA A 333 -9.38 0.21 20.60
C ALA A 333 -10.10 -0.61 21.70
N TYR A 334 -9.57 -1.77 22.12
CA TYR A 334 -10.18 -2.63 23.14
C TYR A 334 -10.50 -1.93 24.47
N PRO A 335 -9.73 -0.94 24.96
CA PRO A 335 -10.07 -0.17 26.17
C PRO A 335 -11.46 0.48 26.13
N PHE A 336 -12.04 0.70 24.94
CA PHE A 336 -13.39 1.29 24.77
C PHE A 336 -14.53 0.24 24.83
N HIS A 337 -14.20 -1.02 24.67
CA HIS A 337 -15.11 -2.13 24.97
C HIS A 337 -15.10 -2.44 26.47
N ARG A 338 -13.91 -2.53 27.08
CA ARG A 338 -13.77 -2.82 28.51
C ARG A 338 -13.71 -1.52 29.31
N VAL A 339 -14.76 -1.30 30.10
CA VAL A 339 -14.89 -0.02 30.86
C VAL A 339 -14.10 -0.03 32.17
N ASP A 340 -13.89 -1.20 32.80
CA ASP A 340 -13.33 -1.35 34.13
C ASP A 340 -11.80 -1.33 34.14
N GLY A 341 -11.22 -0.71 35.16
CA GLY A 341 -9.78 -0.67 35.44
C GLY A 341 -9.13 0.71 35.21
N ARG A 342 -8.20 1.07 36.10
CA ARG A 342 -7.50 2.36 36.08
C ARG A 342 -6.65 2.54 34.82
N LEU A 343 -5.97 1.46 34.38
CA LEU A 343 -5.12 1.49 33.19
C LEU A 343 -5.95 1.73 31.91
N PHE A 344 -7.10 1.02 31.76
CA PHE A 344 -7.98 1.26 30.63
C PHE A 344 -8.60 2.66 30.64
N LYS A 345 -8.92 3.21 31.82
CA LYS A 345 -9.36 4.60 31.96
C LYS A 345 -8.27 5.59 31.50
N GLY A 346 -7.03 5.37 31.91
CA GLY A 346 -5.87 6.16 31.47
C GLY A 346 -5.68 6.11 29.96
N LEU A 347 -5.69 4.91 29.35
CA LEU A 347 -5.55 4.75 27.91
C LEU A 347 -6.69 5.43 27.12
N ARG A 348 -7.95 5.31 27.57
CA ARG A 348 -9.05 6.05 26.96
C ARG A 348 -8.86 7.56 27.03
N GLY A 349 -8.37 8.07 28.19
CA GLY A 349 -8.04 9.48 28.35
C GLY A 349 -6.95 9.94 27.40
N LEU A 350 -5.87 9.14 27.27
CA LEU A 350 -4.77 9.40 26.34
C LEU A 350 -5.26 9.48 24.89
N MET A 351 -6.00 8.45 24.45
CA MET A 351 -6.53 8.41 23.07
C MET A 351 -7.47 9.57 22.80
N LEU A 352 -8.36 9.89 23.75
CA LEU A 352 -9.28 11.01 23.63
C LEU A 352 -8.53 12.35 23.51
N GLY A 353 -7.48 12.54 24.33
CA GLY A 353 -6.60 13.72 24.25
C GLY A 353 -5.90 13.81 22.89
N LEU A 354 -5.32 12.70 22.41
CA LEU A 354 -4.67 12.66 21.11
C LEU A 354 -5.64 13.06 19.98
N TRP A 355 -6.82 12.46 19.93
CA TRP A 355 -7.81 12.79 18.88
C TRP A 355 -8.32 14.22 18.96
N ALA A 356 -8.56 14.71 20.18
CA ALA A 356 -9.03 16.07 20.37
C ALA A 356 -8.00 17.13 19.97
N LEU A 357 -6.72 16.84 20.13
CA LEU A 357 -5.63 17.76 19.80
C LEU A 357 -5.13 17.59 18.34
N THR A 358 -5.43 16.50 17.66
CA THR A 358 -4.92 16.23 16.32
C THR A 358 -5.16 17.36 15.32
N PRO A 359 -6.38 17.93 15.15
CA PRO A 359 -6.57 19.02 14.19
C PRO A 359 -5.73 20.26 14.54
N GLY A 360 -5.59 20.58 15.84
CA GLY A 360 -4.77 21.69 16.31
C GLY A 360 -3.27 21.48 16.05
N LEU A 361 -2.75 20.27 16.29
CA LEU A 361 -1.37 19.91 15.96
C LEU A 361 -1.11 20.02 14.46
N LEU A 362 -2.08 19.61 13.62
CA LEU A 362 -1.98 19.73 12.16
C LEU A 362 -2.04 21.17 11.68
N ILE A 363 -2.75 22.09 12.38
CA ILE A 363 -2.66 23.53 12.12
C ILE A 363 -1.21 24.01 12.32
N GLY A 364 -0.57 23.64 13.44
CA GLY A 364 0.83 23.96 13.70
C GLY A 364 1.75 23.44 12.62
N ALA A 365 1.57 22.16 12.21
CA ALA A 365 2.35 21.55 11.12
C ALA A 365 2.14 22.26 9.77
N LEU A 366 0.90 22.67 9.45
CA LEU A 366 0.57 23.41 8.22
C LEU A 366 1.23 24.79 8.19
N LEU A 367 1.27 25.51 9.33
CA LEU A 367 1.94 26.80 9.45
C LEU A 367 3.45 26.68 9.25
N VAL A 368 4.08 25.65 9.81
CA VAL A 368 5.50 25.34 9.58
C VAL A 368 5.75 24.96 8.11
N ALA A 369 4.89 24.12 7.53
CA ALA A 369 5.00 23.75 6.11
C ALA A 369 4.91 24.95 5.18
N ARG A 370 4.06 25.95 5.50
CA ARG A 370 3.98 27.21 4.73
C ARG A 370 5.30 27.96 4.66
N GLN A 371 6.11 27.95 5.71
CA GLN A 371 7.41 28.64 5.70
C GLN A 371 8.40 28.00 4.72
N ARG A 372 8.31 26.67 4.49
CA ARG A 372 9.24 25.91 3.64
C ARG A 372 8.72 25.69 2.22
N PHE A 373 7.41 25.56 2.06
CA PHE A 373 6.74 25.13 0.82
C PHE A 373 5.68 26.11 0.35
N ALA A 374 5.84 27.42 0.56
CA ALA A 374 4.84 28.45 0.24
C ALA A 374 4.36 28.39 -1.23
N ALA A 375 5.29 28.16 -2.16
CA ALA A 375 4.99 28.09 -3.59
C ALA A 375 4.20 26.84 -4.00
N GLN A 376 4.28 25.75 -3.21
CA GLN A 376 3.61 24.49 -3.47
C GLN A 376 2.23 24.38 -2.80
N LEU A 377 1.88 25.31 -1.89
CA LEU A 377 0.66 25.29 -1.09
C LEU A 377 -0.46 26.13 -1.72
N GLU A 378 -1.16 25.60 -2.74
CA GLU A 378 -2.22 26.32 -3.45
C GLU A 378 -3.44 26.64 -2.61
N HIS A 379 -3.88 25.74 -1.75
CA HIS A 379 -5.17 25.84 -1.03
C HIS A 379 -4.98 26.09 0.47
N PHE A 380 -3.91 26.76 0.87
CA PHE A 380 -3.54 26.97 2.27
C PHE A 380 -4.71 27.50 3.14
N GLN A 381 -5.39 28.56 2.69
CA GLN A 381 -6.47 29.17 3.48
C GLN A 381 -7.67 28.23 3.67
N GLY A 382 -8.05 27.50 2.62
CA GLY A 382 -9.15 26.52 2.69
C GLY A 382 -8.85 25.37 3.65
N VAL A 383 -7.61 24.84 3.59
CA VAL A 383 -7.17 23.77 4.50
C VAL A 383 -7.07 24.27 5.93
N LEU A 384 -6.54 25.48 6.14
CA LEU A 384 -6.49 26.09 7.47
C LEU A 384 -7.91 26.25 8.07
N GLY A 385 -8.85 26.77 7.26
CA GLY A 385 -10.26 26.91 7.67
C GLY A 385 -10.90 25.57 8.01
N LEU A 386 -10.65 24.52 7.20
CA LEU A 386 -11.10 23.15 7.48
C LEU A 386 -10.56 22.64 8.83
N LEU A 387 -9.26 22.76 9.07
CA LEU A 387 -8.62 22.29 10.31
C LEU A 387 -9.13 23.05 11.53
N ILE A 388 -9.31 24.38 11.44
CA ILE A 388 -9.90 25.20 12.51
C ILE A 388 -11.34 24.74 12.80
N GLY A 389 -12.16 24.55 11.76
CA GLY A 389 -13.52 24.05 11.90
C GLY A 389 -13.59 22.68 12.59
N LEU A 390 -12.70 21.74 12.17
CA LEU A 390 -12.60 20.42 12.78
C LEU A 390 -12.10 20.48 14.23
N GLN A 391 -11.18 21.42 14.57
CA GLN A 391 -10.72 21.61 15.93
C GLN A 391 -11.86 22.11 16.83
N LEU A 392 -12.61 23.11 16.39
CA LEU A 392 -13.77 23.65 17.15
C LEU A 392 -14.84 22.57 17.32
N LEU A 393 -15.13 21.80 16.25
CA LEU A 393 -16.09 20.71 16.30
C LEU A 393 -15.63 19.60 17.27
N SER A 394 -14.35 19.24 17.25
CA SER A 394 -13.76 18.25 18.15
C SER A 394 -13.92 18.64 19.62
N VAL A 395 -13.60 19.91 19.95
CA VAL A 395 -13.78 20.45 21.32
C VAL A 395 -15.27 20.47 21.69
N GLY A 396 -16.16 20.92 20.79
CA GLY A 396 -17.61 20.93 21.02
C GLY A 396 -18.17 19.52 21.28
N MET A 397 -17.66 18.49 20.58
CA MET A 397 -18.08 17.10 20.78
C MET A 397 -17.54 16.49 22.09
N LEU A 398 -16.42 16.97 22.62
CA LEU A 398 -15.96 16.58 23.96
C LEU A 398 -16.93 16.96 25.06
N LEU A 399 -17.63 18.09 24.91
CA LEU A 399 -18.61 18.59 25.89
C LEU A 399 -19.92 17.78 25.88
N LYS A 400 -20.25 17.14 24.73
CA LYS A 400 -21.46 16.32 24.58
C LYS A 400 -21.16 14.84 24.85
N TRP A 401 -21.60 14.31 25.99
CA TRP A 401 -21.38 12.93 26.42
C TRP A 401 -21.72 11.87 25.36
N ARG A 402 -22.77 12.08 24.57
CA ARG A 402 -23.24 11.15 23.54
C ARG A 402 -22.21 10.93 22.43
N TRP A 403 -21.45 11.94 22.03
CA TRP A 403 -20.50 11.91 20.93
C TRP A 403 -19.06 11.63 21.37
N ARG A 404 -18.83 11.62 22.65
CA ARG A 404 -17.55 11.30 23.27
C ARG A 404 -17.39 9.78 23.37
N PRO A 405 -16.34 9.13 22.83
CA PRO A 405 -15.12 9.65 22.19
C PRO A 405 -15.15 9.61 20.64
N VAL A 406 -16.23 9.17 20.02
CA VAL A 406 -16.31 8.93 18.56
C VAL A 406 -16.16 10.24 17.77
N GLY A 407 -16.74 11.34 18.25
CA GLY A 407 -16.69 12.63 17.57
C GLY A 407 -15.26 13.16 17.37
N PRO A 408 -14.46 13.32 18.44
CA PRO A 408 -13.05 13.71 18.31
C PRO A 408 -12.22 12.78 17.41
N ALA A 409 -12.43 11.46 17.50
CA ALA A 409 -11.75 10.50 16.62
C ALA A 409 -12.12 10.72 15.15
N PHE A 410 -13.39 10.99 14.86
CA PHE A 410 -13.85 11.30 13.51
C PHE A 410 -13.26 12.62 12.99
N CYS A 411 -13.21 13.68 13.82
CA CYS A 411 -12.56 14.95 13.47
C CYS A 411 -11.07 14.75 13.18
N ALA A 412 -10.38 13.91 13.97
CA ALA A 412 -8.98 13.59 13.75
C ALA A 412 -8.76 12.86 12.41
N VAL A 413 -9.61 11.88 12.08
CA VAL A 413 -9.56 11.17 10.78
C VAL A 413 -9.75 12.15 9.63
N LEU A 414 -10.78 13.00 9.66
CA LEU A 414 -11.02 13.98 8.59
C LEU A 414 -9.89 15.00 8.49
N ALA A 415 -9.30 15.43 9.61
CA ALA A 415 -8.18 16.37 9.62
C ALA A 415 -6.92 15.74 8.97
N VAL A 416 -6.57 14.51 9.34
CA VAL A 416 -5.40 13.81 8.79
C VAL A 416 -5.59 13.53 7.29
N TRP A 417 -6.74 12.96 6.90
CA TRP A 417 -7.01 12.67 5.49
C TRP A 417 -7.16 13.93 4.64
N GLY A 418 -7.82 14.96 5.17
CA GLY A 418 -7.93 16.26 4.50
C GLY A 418 -6.55 16.89 4.27
N LEU A 419 -5.69 16.91 5.29
CA LEU A 419 -4.31 17.40 5.15
C LEU A 419 -3.51 16.55 4.16
N TYR A 420 -3.63 15.22 4.24
CA TYR A 420 -2.92 14.32 3.32
C TYR A 420 -3.31 14.56 1.87
N ILE A 421 -4.60 14.56 1.55
CA ILE A 421 -5.12 14.72 0.19
C ILE A 421 -4.89 16.14 -0.36
N LEU A 422 -5.08 17.17 0.47
CA LEU A 422 -5.06 18.57 0.01
C LEU A 422 -3.70 19.24 0.13
N VAL A 423 -2.76 18.66 0.89
CA VAL A 423 -1.45 19.27 1.13
C VAL A 423 -0.32 18.30 0.82
N VAL A 424 -0.27 17.15 1.51
CA VAL A 424 0.92 16.25 1.42
C VAL A 424 1.09 15.74 -0.01
N GLU A 425 0.06 15.12 -0.59
CA GLU A 425 0.13 14.59 -1.95
C GLU A 425 0.42 15.65 -3.02
N PRO A 426 -0.24 16.82 -3.06
CA PRO A 426 0.09 17.87 -4.02
C PRO A 426 1.51 18.40 -3.88
N VAL A 427 2.00 18.58 -2.64
CA VAL A 427 3.37 19.04 -2.40
C VAL A 427 4.39 17.99 -2.86
N GLU A 428 4.20 16.71 -2.51
CA GLU A 428 5.09 15.63 -2.96
C GLU A 428 5.16 15.53 -4.49
N ARG A 429 4.03 15.66 -5.17
CA ARG A 429 3.98 15.59 -6.63
C ARG A 429 4.69 16.74 -7.32
N ARG A 430 4.69 17.92 -6.71
CA ARG A 430 5.46 19.06 -7.25
C ARG A 430 6.94 18.95 -6.96
N LEU A 431 7.30 18.46 -5.77
CA LEU A 431 8.70 18.27 -5.39
C LEU A 431 9.38 17.14 -6.16
N TYR A 432 8.62 16.10 -6.51
CA TYR A 432 9.12 14.91 -7.21
C TYR A 432 8.43 14.71 -8.56
N ASP A 433 8.22 15.81 -9.30
CA ASP A 433 7.53 15.76 -10.58
C ASP A 433 8.28 14.83 -11.56
N THR A 434 7.56 13.86 -12.08
CA THR A 434 8.04 12.91 -13.08
C THR A 434 7.32 13.07 -14.41
N ARG A 435 6.33 13.98 -14.48
CA ARG A 435 5.42 14.09 -15.63
C ARG A 435 5.82 15.18 -16.58
N THR A 436 6.14 16.39 -16.09
CA THR A 436 6.34 17.57 -16.91
C THR A 436 7.49 17.37 -17.88
N PHE A 437 8.69 17.10 -17.38
CA PHE A 437 9.87 16.87 -18.22
C PHE A 437 9.68 15.70 -19.20
N ALA A 438 9.12 14.57 -18.73
CA ALA A 438 8.93 13.40 -19.58
C ALA A 438 7.95 13.66 -20.74
N ARG A 439 6.86 14.41 -20.51
CA ARG A 439 5.88 14.77 -21.55
C ARG A 439 6.43 15.79 -22.54
N GLU A 440 7.14 16.80 -22.09
CA GLU A 440 7.80 17.77 -22.95
C GLU A 440 8.88 17.10 -23.82
N ALA A 441 9.71 16.25 -23.21
CA ALA A 441 10.68 15.44 -23.94
C ALA A 441 10.00 14.56 -24.99
N HIS A 442 8.90 13.90 -24.63
CA HIS A 442 8.14 13.06 -25.56
C HIS A 442 7.57 13.86 -26.74
N ALA A 443 7.03 15.06 -26.50
CA ALA A 443 6.52 15.93 -27.57
C ALA A 443 7.60 16.30 -28.57
N LEU A 444 8.80 16.60 -28.10
CA LEU A 444 9.97 16.90 -28.97
C LEU A 444 10.43 15.65 -29.76
N ILE A 445 10.44 14.47 -29.10
CA ILE A 445 10.80 13.22 -29.72
C ILE A 445 9.78 12.81 -30.81
N GLN A 446 8.50 13.15 -30.63
CA GLN A 446 7.47 12.91 -31.64
C GLN A 446 7.63 13.79 -32.90
N GLN A 447 8.05 15.05 -32.73
CA GLN A 447 8.31 15.97 -33.84
C GLN A 447 9.48 15.51 -34.72
N HIS A 448 10.47 14.89 -34.11
CA HIS A 448 11.68 14.40 -34.79
C HIS A 448 11.98 12.97 -34.37
N PRO A 449 11.30 11.97 -34.94
CA PRO A 449 11.44 10.57 -34.53
C PRO A 449 12.88 10.05 -34.69
N ALA A 450 13.47 9.61 -33.57
CA ALA A 450 14.75 8.94 -33.49
C ALA A 450 14.80 8.00 -32.27
N PRO A 451 15.73 7.04 -32.20
CA PRO A 451 15.92 6.20 -31.02
C PRO A 451 16.05 7.00 -29.75
N LEU A 452 15.38 6.53 -28.67
CA LEU A 452 15.49 7.12 -27.33
C LEU A 452 16.53 6.35 -26.53
N VAL A 453 17.48 7.06 -25.96
CA VAL A 453 18.51 6.54 -25.07
C VAL A 453 18.30 7.10 -23.67
N LEU A 454 18.25 6.24 -22.66
CA LEU A 454 18.20 6.60 -21.26
C LEU A 454 19.55 6.27 -20.60
N HIS A 455 20.36 7.30 -20.30
CA HIS A 455 21.67 7.13 -19.70
C HIS A 455 21.64 7.37 -18.20
N GLY A 456 22.19 6.42 -17.41
CA GLY A 456 22.26 6.51 -15.96
C GLY A 456 20.91 6.32 -15.21
N LEU A 457 19.81 6.03 -15.93
CA LEU A 457 18.51 5.79 -15.31
C LEU A 457 18.28 4.32 -14.89
N GLY A 458 19.08 3.39 -15.41
CA GLY A 458 18.84 1.95 -15.29
C GLY A 458 17.61 1.49 -16.08
N GLN A 459 17.23 0.24 -15.93
CA GLN A 459 16.00 -0.31 -16.55
C GLN A 459 14.79 -0.25 -15.62
N ASP A 460 15.03 -0.14 -14.32
CA ASP A 460 14.02 -0.04 -13.26
C ASP A 460 13.85 1.40 -12.75
N ALA A 461 13.05 1.55 -11.70
CA ALA A 461 12.85 2.76 -10.91
C ALA A 461 12.75 4.07 -11.73
N LYS A 462 13.85 4.73 -12.04
CA LYS A 462 13.86 6.04 -12.72
C LYS A 462 13.38 5.94 -14.18
N ALA A 463 13.86 4.94 -14.93
CA ALA A 463 13.42 4.73 -16.31
C ALA A 463 11.92 4.42 -16.39
N ILE A 464 11.41 3.61 -15.47
CA ILE A 464 9.97 3.33 -15.39
C ILE A 464 9.17 4.60 -15.10
N LYS A 465 9.62 5.47 -14.19
CA LYS A 465 8.98 6.76 -13.91
C LYS A 465 8.96 7.68 -15.14
N PHE A 466 10.00 7.63 -15.98
CA PHE A 466 10.02 8.35 -17.23
C PHE A 466 9.05 7.75 -18.25
N MET A 467 9.15 6.45 -18.51
CA MET A 467 8.37 5.77 -19.54
C MET A 467 6.86 5.72 -19.27
N VAL A 468 6.44 5.65 -18.03
CA VAL A 468 5.01 5.69 -17.64
C VAL A 468 4.35 7.01 -18.06
N ASN A 469 5.10 8.11 -18.15
CA ASN A 469 4.61 9.43 -18.54
C ASN A 469 4.78 9.72 -20.04
N VAL A 470 5.60 8.92 -20.74
CA VAL A 470 5.76 9.00 -22.20
C VAL A 470 4.60 8.33 -22.92
N GLU A 471 3.96 7.34 -22.31
CA GLU A 471 2.75 6.64 -22.79
C GLU A 471 2.87 6.10 -24.24
N CYS A 472 4.07 5.78 -24.73
CA CYS A 472 4.28 5.25 -26.07
C CYS A 472 4.89 3.84 -26.07
N ASP A 473 4.70 3.13 -27.20
CA ASP A 473 5.27 1.80 -27.44
C ASP A 473 6.70 1.91 -27.99
N ARG A 474 7.59 2.46 -27.18
CA ARG A 474 9.03 2.54 -27.50
C ARG A 474 9.85 1.82 -26.45
N VAL A 475 10.73 0.96 -26.91
CA VAL A 475 11.77 0.37 -26.06
C VAL A 475 12.99 1.30 -26.12
N PRO A 476 13.35 1.97 -25.01
CA PRO A 476 14.54 2.80 -24.98
C PRO A 476 15.81 1.96 -24.97
N LEU A 477 16.89 2.52 -25.46
CA LEU A 477 18.24 1.97 -25.26
C LEU A 477 18.73 2.42 -23.87
N PHE A 478 19.29 1.49 -23.12
CA PHE A 478 19.81 1.77 -21.78
C PHE A 478 21.33 1.77 -21.80
N THR A 479 21.94 2.82 -21.27
CA THR A 479 23.39 2.95 -21.11
C THR A 479 23.73 3.37 -19.68
N GLN A 480 24.84 2.91 -19.16
CA GLN A 480 25.26 3.18 -17.77
C GLN A 480 26.62 3.89 -17.72
N ALA A 481 27.60 3.38 -18.47
CA ALA A 481 28.93 3.92 -18.46
C ALA A 481 29.07 5.04 -19.52
N PRO A 482 29.89 6.08 -19.27
CA PRO A 482 30.19 7.09 -20.28
C PRO A 482 30.75 6.51 -21.59
N ALA A 483 31.51 5.41 -21.51
CA ALA A 483 32.03 4.70 -22.69
C ALA A 483 30.90 4.16 -23.61
N ASP A 484 29.74 3.77 -23.06
CA ASP A 484 28.60 3.29 -23.86
C ASP A 484 28.07 4.36 -24.80
N LEU A 485 28.23 5.63 -24.40
CA LEU A 485 27.80 6.77 -25.20
C LEU A 485 28.56 6.92 -26.51
N ALA A 486 29.77 6.31 -26.63
CA ALA A 486 30.56 6.34 -27.84
C ALA A 486 29.94 5.56 -29.00
N SER A 487 29.19 4.51 -28.70
CA SER A 487 28.59 3.59 -29.66
C SER A 487 27.12 3.87 -29.98
N LEU A 488 26.59 5.03 -29.55
CA LEU A 488 25.19 5.36 -29.76
C LEU A 488 24.84 5.57 -31.24
N PRO A 489 23.65 5.12 -31.67
CA PRO A 489 23.15 5.42 -33.01
C PRO A 489 22.96 6.94 -33.18
N THR A 490 23.20 7.43 -34.37
CA THR A 490 22.91 8.82 -34.76
C THR A 490 22.04 8.85 -36.01
N PRO A 491 20.91 9.58 -36.05
CA PRO A 491 20.43 10.49 -35.00
C PRO A 491 19.80 9.72 -33.81
N ALA A 492 19.91 10.29 -32.58
CA ALA A 492 19.28 9.75 -31.38
C ALA A 492 18.89 10.87 -30.38
N TRP A 493 17.94 10.57 -29.53
CA TRP A 493 17.58 11.38 -28.37
C TRP A 493 18.20 10.77 -27.11
N LEU A 494 18.91 11.57 -26.32
CA LEU A 494 19.57 11.14 -25.10
C LEU A 494 18.99 11.89 -23.90
N VAL A 495 18.47 11.15 -22.93
CA VAL A 495 18.04 11.66 -21.63
C VAL A 495 19.06 11.25 -20.58
N MET A 496 19.54 12.20 -19.80
CA MET A 496 20.49 11.96 -18.72
C MET A 496 20.41 13.02 -17.62
N ASP A 497 20.99 12.72 -16.46
CA ASP A 497 21.12 13.70 -15.37
C ASP A 497 22.00 14.88 -15.80
N GLN A 498 21.60 16.10 -15.44
CA GLN A 498 22.34 17.31 -15.80
C GLN A 498 23.76 17.31 -15.21
N ALA A 499 23.94 16.79 -13.99
CA ALA A 499 25.24 16.71 -13.36
C ALA A 499 26.17 15.73 -14.09
N ASP A 500 25.62 14.62 -14.61
CA ASP A 500 26.40 13.69 -15.41
C ASP A 500 26.75 14.27 -16.77
N PHE A 501 25.84 15.00 -17.40
CA PHE A 501 26.13 15.72 -18.64
C PHE A 501 27.28 16.74 -18.48
N GLN A 502 27.29 17.50 -17.38
CA GLN A 502 28.36 18.49 -17.10
C GLN A 502 29.73 17.85 -16.84
N ARG A 503 29.79 16.58 -16.50
CA ARG A 503 31.03 15.80 -16.29
C ARG A 503 31.59 15.19 -17.57
N LEU A 504 30.83 15.22 -18.68
CA LEU A 504 31.32 14.72 -19.97
C LEU A 504 32.32 15.71 -20.58
N ASP A 505 33.60 15.33 -20.56
CA ASP A 505 34.70 16.20 -20.98
C ASP A 505 35.23 15.91 -22.41
N GLU A 506 34.65 14.93 -23.10
CA GLU A 506 35.03 14.62 -24.49
C GLU A 506 34.64 15.74 -25.46
N PRO A 507 35.45 16.01 -26.50
CA PRO A 507 35.23 17.11 -27.46
C PRO A 507 33.83 17.10 -28.12
N ARG A 508 33.27 15.90 -28.35
CA ARG A 508 31.96 15.75 -29.00
C ARG A 508 30.77 16.24 -28.11
N TRP A 509 30.99 16.37 -26.81
CA TRP A 509 29.95 16.83 -25.87
C TRP A 509 30.08 18.33 -25.57
N ARG A 510 31.27 18.91 -25.74
CA ARG A 510 31.57 20.32 -25.40
C ARG A 510 30.81 21.38 -26.22
N GLY A 511 30.21 21.00 -27.33
CA GLY A 511 29.40 21.89 -28.17
C GLY A 511 27.90 21.61 -28.16
N LEU A 512 27.45 20.57 -27.46
CA LEU A 512 26.04 20.21 -27.44
C LEU A 512 25.28 21.06 -26.41
N THR A 513 24.23 21.73 -26.88
CA THR A 513 23.29 22.43 -26.01
C THR A 513 22.08 21.55 -25.76
N PRO A 514 21.63 21.41 -24.50
CA PRO A 514 20.39 20.71 -24.22
C PRO A 514 19.20 21.34 -24.93
N VAL A 515 18.40 20.53 -25.61
CA VAL A 515 17.15 20.94 -26.26
C VAL A 515 16.07 21.21 -25.21
N LEU A 516 16.11 20.45 -24.11
CA LEU A 516 15.21 20.62 -22.96
C LEU A 516 16.00 20.39 -21.68
N THR A 517 15.77 21.22 -20.67
CA THR A 517 16.29 21.05 -19.31
C THR A 517 15.15 21.25 -18.33
N GLY A 518 14.96 20.32 -17.40
CA GLY A 518 13.87 20.43 -16.44
C GLY A 518 14.00 19.46 -15.25
N PRO A 519 13.22 19.69 -14.20
CA PRO A 519 13.17 18.81 -13.04
C PRO A 519 12.52 17.47 -13.41
N PHE A 520 13.09 16.38 -12.92
CA PHE A 520 12.54 15.05 -13.01
C PHE A 520 12.91 14.25 -11.76
N ASP A 521 11.88 13.80 -11.01
CA ASP A 521 12.02 13.16 -9.70
C ASP A 521 12.80 14.08 -8.72
N LYS A 522 14.00 13.72 -8.33
CA LYS A 522 14.81 14.46 -7.33
C LYS A 522 15.89 15.36 -7.97
N ASN A 523 16.12 15.23 -9.25
CA ASN A 523 17.23 15.84 -9.94
C ASN A 523 16.75 16.66 -11.14
N THR A 524 17.65 17.41 -11.75
CA THR A 524 17.44 18.07 -13.04
C THR A 524 17.98 17.17 -14.16
N TYR A 525 17.22 16.99 -15.22
CA TYR A 525 17.57 16.18 -16.38
C TYR A 525 17.66 17.03 -17.63
N VAL A 526 18.43 16.56 -18.59
CA VAL A 526 18.59 17.16 -19.91
C VAL A 526 18.16 16.19 -21.00
N LEU A 527 17.56 16.73 -22.05
CA LEU A 527 17.31 16.05 -23.32
C LEU A 527 18.27 16.62 -24.36
N LEU A 528 19.08 15.77 -24.94
CA LEU A 528 20.04 16.10 -25.99
C LEU A 528 19.61 15.42 -27.29
N ARG A 529 19.83 16.12 -28.42
CA ARG A 529 19.70 15.54 -29.75
C ARG A 529 21.09 15.27 -30.30
N LEU A 530 21.38 14.00 -30.53
CA LEU A 530 22.61 13.59 -31.20
C LEU A 530 22.36 13.57 -32.70
N GLU A 531 23.08 14.35 -33.45
CA GLU A 531 23.03 14.39 -34.92
C GLU A 531 24.23 13.62 -35.49
N ARG A 532 24.11 13.16 -36.74
CA ARG A 532 25.27 12.64 -37.45
C ARG A 532 26.32 13.76 -37.50
N ALA A 533 27.56 13.49 -37.09
CA ALA A 533 28.68 14.36 -37.43
C ALA A 533 28.65 14.52 -38.95
N GLY A 534 28.51 15.77 -39.40
CA GLY A 534 28.59 16.07 -40.82
C GLY A 534 29.89 15.52 -41.41
N PRO A 535 29.94 15.16 -42.69
CA PRO A 535 31.12 14.65 -43.35
C PRO A 535 32.30 15.61 -43.24
#